data_c6e0486fab23f2fdc58dbdf04e4918fb
#
_entry.id   c6e0486fab23f2fdc58dbdf04e4918fb
#
_cell.length_a   1.000
_cell.length_b   1.000
_cell.length_c   1.000
_cell.angle_alpha   90.00
_cell.angle_beta   90.00
_cell.angle_gamma   90.00
#
_symmetry.space_group_name_H-M   'P 1'
#
loop_
_entity.id
_entity.type
_entity.pdbx_description
1 polymer ?
#
loop_
_entity_poly.entity_id
_entity_poly.type
_entity_poly.pdbx_seq_one_letter_code
_entity_poly.pdbx_strand_id
1 'polypeptide(L)'
;MYCKKCGREIRTNAKFCPACGSPVGQAVSGGGSTNTNKKSFSLKKIGILAGVCVLAVVGLVVIGKVVFKGKTAESVAEKAYRAEVEGDIDTYYKLLAPPYVDYMAGDYGWYSDDEEFKDDLLDNYLSDEQDKAIAACGPDYKVKKVTSYEYQDESDDSWKDNCEWQMIRDYDYDEDDIKDVKLINVRVRVSGSEGATTLTSTEVCVKLKNKWYVQRGIDI
;
A
#
# COMPACT_ATOMS: atom_id res chain seq x y z
N MET A 1 0.98 -16.65 -25.52
CA MET A 1 2.26 -17.37 -25.26
C MET A 1 2.44 -17.55 -23.77
N TYR A 2 3.36 -18.43 -23.33
CA TYR A 2 3.54 -18.66 -21.88
C TYR A 2 4.87 -18.10 -21.40
N CYS A 3 4.89 -17.60 -20.17
CA CYS A 3 6.10 -17.12 -19.50
C CYS A 3 7.05 -18.28 -19.22
N LYS A 4 8.29 -18.19 -19.70
CA LYS A 4 9.30 -19.23 -19.47
C LYS A 4 9.76 -19.35 -18.01
N LYS A 5 9.49 -18.31 -17.18
CA LYS A 5 9.90 -18.29 -15.78
C LYS A 5 8.82 -18.83 -14.83
N CYS A 6 7.54 -18.47 -15.05
CA CYS A 6 6.45 -18.83 -14.15
C CYS A 6 5.32 -19.65 -14.79
N GLY A 7 5.39 -19.94 -16.10
CA GLY A 7 4.41 -20.76 -16.83
C GLY A 7 3.07 -20.09 -17.13
N ARG A 8 2.82 -18.86 -16.65
CA ARG A 8 1.54 -18.16 -16.84
C ARG A 8 1.39 -17.68 -18.29
N GLU A 9 0.17 -17.65 -18.79
CA GLU A 9 -0.13 -17.17 -20.14
C GLU A 9 0.07 -15.67 -20.27
N ILE A 10 0.70 -15.22 -21.36
CA ILE A 10 1.04 -13.82 -21.60
C ILE A 10 0.48 -13.40 -22.97
N ARG A 11 0.00 -12.17 -23.07
CA ARG A 11 -0.42 -11.57 -24.36
C ARG A 11 0.76 -11.49 -25.33
N THR A 12 0.49 -11.68 -26.62
CA THR A 12 1.50 -11.82 -27.67
C THR A 12 2.48 -10.66 -27.82
N ASN A 13 2.18 -9.48 -27.30
CA ASN A 13 3.00 -8.27 -27.41
C ASN A 13 3.52 -7.75 -26.05
N ALA A 14 3.42 -8.53 -24.98
CA ALA A 14 3.89 -8.11 -23.67
C ALA A 14 5.42 -8.12 -23.63
N LYS A 15 6.01 -7.00 -23.24
CA LYS A 15 7.47 -6.88 -23.01
C LYS A 15 7.93 -7.54 -21.73
N PHE A 16 7.03 -7.65 -20.75
CA PHE A 16 7.28 -8.26 -19.45
C PHE A 16 6.11 -9.16 -19.08
N CYS A 17 6.36 -10.19 -18.27
CA CYS A 17 5.30 -11.05 -17.73
C CYS A 17 4.60 -10.31 -16.57
N PRO A 18 3.28 -10.07 -16.62
CA PRO A 18 2.57 -9.35 -15.56
C PRO A 18 2.55 -10.10 -14.22
N ALA A 19 2.80 -11.42 -14.24
CA ALA A 19 2.76 -12.25 -13.04
C ALA A 19 4.10 -12.38 -12.30
N CYS A 20 5.24 -12.15 -12.96
CA CYS A 20 6.55 -12.34 -12.34
C CYS A 20 7.60 -11.30 -12.77
N GLY A 21 7.21 -10.25 -13.51
CA GLY A 21 8.07 -9.18 -13.98
C GLY A 21 9.20 -9.58 -14.94
N SER A 22 9.26 -10.83 -15.39
CA SER A 22 10.35 -11.29 -16.27
C SER A 22 10.18 -10.77 -17.70
N PRO A 23 11.26 -10.28 -18.35
CA PRO A 23 11.18 -9.83 -19.74
C PRO A 23 10.81 -10.99 -20.67
N VAL A 24 9.90 -10.72 -21.61
CA VAL A 24 9.40 -11.68 -22.61
C VAL A 24 10.04 -11.34 -23.94
N GLY A 25 10.81 -12.29 -24.49
CA GLY A 25 11.25 -12.19 -25.89
C GLY A 25 12.70 -11.81 -26.16
N GLN A 26 13.61 -11.82 -25.19
CA GLN A 26 15.04 -11.82 -25.51
C GLN A 26 15.57 -13.25 -25.58
N ALA A 27 15.80 -13.71 -26.80
CA ALA A 27 16.65 -14.87 -27.07
C ALA A 27 18.07 -14.49 -26.63
N VAL A 28 18.57 -15.12 -25.59
CA VAL A 28 19.99 -15.01 -25.19
C VAL A 28 20.78 -15.74 -26.28
N SER A 29 21.37 -14.95 -27.19
CA SER A 29 22.44 -15.45 -28.04
C SER A 29 23.65 -15.70 -27.14
N GLY A 30 23.96 -16.94 -26.93
CA GLY A 30 25.19 -17.35 -26.27
C GLY A 30 26.41 -17.04 -27.11
N GLY A 31 27.50 -16.74 -26.46
CA GLY A 31 28.77 -16.69 -27.14
C GLY A 31 29.88 -16.01 -26.33
N GLY A 32 30.65 -16.76 -25.59
CA GLY A 32 32.08 -16.70 -25.71
C GLY A 32 32.92 -15.89 -24.72
N SER A 33 33.61 -16.67 -23.95
CA SER A 33 35.06 -16.54 -23.64
C SER A 33 35.49 -15.60 -22.52
N THR A 34 35.73 -16.23 -21.44
CA THR A 34 36.87 -16.14 -20.49
C THR A 34 37.90 -15.02 -20.71
N ASN A 35 38.03 -14.15 -19.73
CA ASN A 35 39.35 -13.75 -19.29
C ASN A 35 39.35 -13.53 -17.77
N THR A 36 40.01 -14.46 -17.10
CA THR A 36 40.28 -14.46 -15.66
C THR A 36 41.38 -13.45 -15.37
N ASN A 37 41.01 -12.29 -14.83
CA ASN A 37 41.93 -11.50 -14.03
C ASN A 37 41.50 -11.57 -12.56
N LYS A 38 42.16 -12.47 -11.83
CA LYS A 38 42.10 -12.55 -10.37
C LYS A 38 42.71 -11.26 -9.78
N LYS A 39 41.87 -10.26 -9.51
CA LYS A 39 42.18 -9.26 -8.49
C LYS A 39 41.69 -9.78 -7.16
N SER A 40 42.61 -10.05 -6.26
CA SER A 40 42.32 -10.44 -4.88
C SER A 40 41.53 -9.32 -4.20
N PHE A 41 40.25 -9.51 -4.01
CA PHE A 41 39.41 -8.63 -3.24
C PHE A 41 39.69 -8.86 -1.75
N SER A 42 40.23 -7.85 -1.07
CA SER A 42 40.54 -7.91 0.36
C SER A 42 39.27 -8.13 1.16
N LEU A 43 39.19 -9.20 1.91
CA LEU A 43 38.09 -9.58 2.79
C LEU A 43 37.64 -8.47 3.78
N LYS A 44 38.54 -7.52 4.06
CA LYS A 44 38.22 -6.37 4.94
C LYS A 44 37.17 -5.42 4.36
N LYS A 45 37.01 -5.33 3.02
CA LYS A 45 35.99 -4.46 2.39
C LYS A 45 34.60 -5.10 2.35
N ILE A 46 34.52 -6.42 2.39
CA ILE A 46 33.22 -7.15 2.39
C ILE A 46 32.51 -6.98 3.74
N GLY A 47 33.27 -6.97 4.86
CA GLY A 47 32.71 -6.77 6.18
C GLY A 47 32.04 -5.40 6.39
N ILE A 48 32.59 -4.35 5.76
CA ILE A 48 32.05 -2.99 5.88
C ILE A 48 30.75 -2.84 5.07
N LEU A 49 30.69 -3.43 3.85
CA LEU A 49 29.45 -3.39 3.04
C LEU A 49 28.32 -4.19 3.67
N ALA A 50 28.62 -5.37 4.22
CA ALA A 50 27.61 -6.17 4.93
C ALA A 50 27.12 -5.48 6.20
N GLY A 51 28.01 -4.80 6.94
CA GLY A 51 27.65 -4.03 8.13
C GLY A 51 26.74 -2.83 7.82
N VAL A 52 26.98 -2.13 6.72
CA VAL A 52 26.16 -0.99 6.30
C VAL A 52 24.77 -1.47 5.84
N CYS A 53 24.68 -2.58 5.13
CA CYS A 53 23.37 -3.15 4.73
C CYS A 53 22.56 -3.62 5.94
N VAL A 54 23.19 -4.26 6.93
CA VAL A 54 22.51 -4.71 8.17
C VAL A 54 22.04 -3.51 9.00
N LEU A 55 22.84 -2.45 9.08
CA LEU A 55 22.44 -1.22 9.78
C LEU A 55 21.33 -0.48 9.05
N ALA A 56 21.29 -0.49 7.72
CA ALA A 56 20.21 0.08 6.93
C ALA A 56 18.90 -0.71 7.11
N VAL A 57 18.96 -2.04 7.12
CA VAL A 57 17.79 -2.89 7.36
C VAL A 57 17.30 -2.78 8.81
N VAL A 58 18.21 -2.75 9.79
CA VAL A 58 17.86 -2.55 11.19
C VAL A 58 17.32 -1.12 11.40
N GLY A 59 17.87 -0.12 10.73
CA GLY A 59 17.38 1.25 10.75
C GLY A 59 15.95 1.37 10.19
N LEU A 60 15.64 0.69 9.07
CA LEU A 60 14.30 0.64 8.50
C LEU A 60 13.31 -0.11 9.41
N VAL A 61 13.75 -1.21 10.05
CA VAL A 61 12.91 -1.97 11.01
C VAL A 61 12.68 -1.16 12.31
N VAL A 62 13.65 -0.36 12.73
CA VAL A 62 13.50 0.50 13.93
C VAL A 62 12.64 1.73 13.63
N ILE A 63 12.73 2.28 12.42
CA ILE A 63 11.83 3.37 11.98
C ILE A 63 10.40 2.84 11.79
N GLY A 64 10.22 1.60 11.32
CA GLY A 64 8.91 0.92 11.25
C GLY A 64 8.31 0.55 12.61
N LYS A 65 9.08 0.57 13.70
CA LYS A 65 8.60 0.39 15.08
C LYS A 65 8.33 1.69 15.82
N VAL A 66 8.33 2.84 15.16
CA VAL A 66 7.75 4.05 15.76
C VAL A 66 6.27 3.75 15.98
N VAL A 67 5.98 3.45 17.21
CA VAL A 67 4.67 3.12 17.80
C VAL A 67 3.59 3.98 17.14
N PHE A 68 2.82 3.35 16.27
CA PHE A 68 1.66 3.92 15.62
C PHE A 68 0.56 4.11 16.67
N LYS A 69 0.65 5.13 17.45
CA LYS A 69 -0.53 5.73 18.05
C LYS A 69 -1.08 6.67 17.00
N GLY A 70 -1.98 6.21 16.17
CA GLY A 70 -2.83 7.05 15.34
C GLY A 70 -3.65 7.95 16.26
N LYS A 71 -3.05 9.10 16.64
CA LYS A 71 -3.66 9.99 17.62
C LYS A 71 -4.78 10.81 17.00
N THR A 72 -4.78 10.98 15.69
CA THR A 72 -5.76 11.79 14.95
C THR A 72 -6.20 11.08 13.66
N ALA A 73 -7.37 11.43 13.15
CA ALA A 73 -7.89 10.92 11.89
C ALA A 73 -6.92 11.21 10.73
N GLU A 74 -6.39 12.43 10.67
CA GLU A 74 -5.45 12.86 9.62
C GLU A 74 -4.20 11.98 9.61
N SER A 75 -3.63 11.70 10.79
CA SER A 75 -2.44 10.84 10.90
C SER A 75 -2.69 9.40 10.42
N VAL A 76 -3.90 8.88 10.61
CA VAL A 76 -4.29 7.55 10.14
C VAL A 76 -4.51 7.56 8.63
N ALA A 77 -5.27 8.53 8.12
CA ALA A 77 -5.53 8.70 6.70
C ALA A 77 -4.23 8.90 5.89
N GLU A 78 -3.32 9.78 6.35
CA GLU A 78 -2.02 10.00 5.69
C GLU A 78 -1.21 8.70 5.55
N LYS A 79 -1.25 7.88 6.59
CA LYS A 79 -0.50 6.62 6.59
C LYS A 79 -1.16 5.56 5.73
N ALA A 80 -2.48 5.49 5.74
CA ALA A 80 -3.23 4.54 4.93
C ALA A 80 -3.01 4.86 3.45
N TYR A 81 -3.26 6.08 3.02
CA TYR A 81 -3.08 6.45 1.62
C TYR A 81 -1.62 6.40 1.17
N ARG A 82 -0.68 6.69 2.06
CA ARG A 82 0.74 6.45 1.77
C ARG A 82 1.04 4.98 1.55
N ALA A 83 0.53 4.09 2.43
CA ALA A 83 0.71 2.65 2.30
C ALA A 83 0.08 2.10 1.01
N GLU A 84 -1.08 2.63 0.63
CA GLU A 84 -1.76 2.33 -0.63
C GLU A 84 -0.88 2.70 -1.83
N VAL A 85 -0.35 3.92 -1.89
CA VAL A 85 0.54 4.36 -2.96
C VAL A 85 1.86 3.59 -2.98
N GLU A 86 2.40 3.19 -1.83
CA GLU A 86 3.66 2.42 -1.72
C GLU A 86 3.45 0.91 -1.87
N GLY A 87 2.20 0.40 -1.88
CA GLY A 87 1.87 -1.03 -1.92
C GLY A 87 2.20 -1.77 -0.62
N ASP A 88 2.25 -1.06 0.50
CA ASP A 88 2.52 -1.65 1.82
C ASP A 88 1.21 -2.18 2.42
N ILE A 89 0.80 -3.36 1.95
CA ILE A 89 -0.45 -4.01 2.38
C ILE A 89 -0.47 -4.28 3.88
N ASP A 90 0.65 -4.65 4.49
CA ASP A 90 0.70 -4.94 5.92
C ASP A 90 0.46 -3.71 6.79
N THR A 91 0.95 -2.55 6.36
CA THR A 91 0.66 -1.29 7.05
C THR A 91 -0.78 -0.86 6.81
N TYR A 92 -1.26 -0.95 5.57
CA TYR A 92 -2.62 -0.59 5.20
C TYR A 92 -3.65 -1.40 5.99
N TYR A 93 -3.53 -2.73 5.96
CA TYR A 93 -4.43 -3.65 6.65
C TYR A 93 -4.57 -3.36 8.16
N LYS A 94 -3.47 -3.06 8.84
CA LYS A 94 -3.46 -2.71 10.27
C LYS A 94 -4.16 -1.40 10.61
N LEU A 95 -4.44 -0.57 9.61
CA LEU A 95 -5.14 0.71 9.77
C LEU A 95 -6.64 0.59 9.48
N LEU A 96 -7.08 -0.51 8.87
CA LEU A 96 -8.51 -0.78 8.66
C LEU A 96 -9.23 -0.97 10.00
N ALA A 97 -10.50 -0.59 10.03
CA ALA A 97 -11.34 -0.74 11.21
C ALA A 97 -11.59 -2.23 11.50
N PRO A 98 -11.40 -2.69 12.74
CA PRO A 98 -11.55 -4.10 13.08
C PRO A 98 -12.92 -4.71 12.71
N PRO A 99 -14.09 -4.07 12.97
CA PRO A 99 -15.36 -4.64 12.55
C PRO A 99 -15.47 -4.84 11.04
N TYR A 100 -14.89 -3.92 10.24
CA TYR A 100 -14.82 -4.08 8.79
C TYR A 100 -13.96 -5.29 8.39
N VAL A 101 -12.81 -5.47 9.03
CA VAL A 101 -11.93 -6.64 8.79
C VAL A 101 -12.65 -7.93 9.19
N ASP A 102 -13.27 -7.96 10.37
CA ASP A 102 -14.02 -9.12 10.87
C ASP A 102 -15.20 -9.47 9.94
N TYR A 103 -15.87 -8.47 9.38
CA TYR A 103 -16.94 -8.68 8.39
C TYR A 103 -16.40 -9.24 7.06
N MET A 104 -15.23 -8.78 6.61
CA MET A 104 -14.66 -9.21 5.32
C MET A 104 -13.96 -10.58 5.41
N ALA A 105 -13.19 -10.83 6.46
CA ALA A 105 -12.32 -12.01 6.61
C ALA A 105 -12.58 -12.80 7.92
N GLY A 106 -13.69 -12.56 8.63
CA GLY A 106 -14.08 -13.34 9.80
C GLY A 106 -14.74 -14.68 9.44
N ASP A 107 -15.16 -15.44 10.45
CA ASP A 107 -15.72 -16.79 10.31
C ASP A 107 -16.88 -16.92 9.32
N TYR A 108 -17.59 -15.84 9.03
CA TYR A 108 -18.70 -15.74 8.06
C TYR A 108 -18.45 -14.69 6.99
N GLY A 109 -17.19 -14.24 6.85
CA GLY A 109 -16.78 -13.20 5.91
C GLY A 109 -16.83 -13.63 4.44
N TRP A 110 -16.53 -12.69 3.56
CA TRP A 110 -16.47 -12.92 2.11
C TRP A 110 -15.17 -13.64 1.70
N TYR A 111 -14.12 -13.53 2.52
CA TYR A 111 -12.82 -14.16 2.33
C TYR A 111 -12.62 -15.28 3.35
N SER A 112 -11.88 -16.29 2.97
CA SER A 112 -11.67 -17.46 3.84
C SER A 112 -10.72 -17.16 5.01
N ASP A 113 -9.86 -16.16 4.86
CA ASP A 113 -8.92 -15.71 5.87
C ASP A 113 -8.32 -14.31 5.56
N ASP A 114 -7.52 -13.81 6.47
CA ASP A 114 -6.86 -12.51 6.37
C ASP A 114 -5.92 -12.39 5.17
N GLU A 115 -5.27 -13.47 4.75
CA GLU A 115 -4.32 -13.44 3.64
C GLU A 115 -5.04 -13.31 2.30
N GLU A 116 -6.15 -14.04 2.11
CA GLU A 116 -6.99 -13.89 0.92
C GLU A 116 -7.56 -12.47 0.80
N PHE A 117 -8.00 -11.89 1.93
CA PHE A 117 -8.48 -10.51 1.94
C PHE A 117 -7.37 -9.49 1.65
N LYS A 118 -6.16 -9.69 2.17
CA LYS A 118 -5.01 -8.83 1.85
C LYS A 118 -4.60 -8.92 0.39
N ASP A 119 -4.63 -10.13 -0.18
CA ASP A 119 -4.32 -10.33 -1.60
C ASP A 119 -5.32 -9.57 -2.48
N ASP A 120 -6.62 -9.63 -2.15
CA ASP A 120 -7.65 -8.88 -2.86
C ASP A 120 -7.46 -7.36 -2.72
N LEU A 121 -7.18 -6.88 -1.51
CA LEU A 121 -6.88 -5.46 -1.26
C LEU A 121 -5.67 -4.99 -2.09
N LEU A 122 -4.61 -5.80 -2.16
CA LEU A 122 -3.42 -5.48 -2.93
C LEU A 122 -3.72 -5.42 -4.44
N ASP A 123 -4.43 -6.41 -4.95
CA ASP A 123 -4.68 -6.56 -6.38
C ASP A 123 -5.74 -5.57 -6.91
N ASN A 124 -6.74 -5.22 -6.10
CA ASN A 124 -7.90 -4.45 -6.55
C ASN A 124 -7.95 -3.01 -6.05
N TYR A 125 -7.21 -2.68 -4.98
CA TYR A 125 -7.21 -1.31 -4.42
C TYR A 125 -5.83 -0.66 -4.49
N LEU A 126 -4.81 -1.29 -3.89
CA LEU A 126 -3.50 -0.67 -3.81
C LEU A 126 -2.82 -0.60 -5.19
N SER A 127 -3.05 -1.58 -6.06
CA SER A 127 -2.48 -1.61 -7.41
C SER A 127 -2.89 -0.41 -8.26
N ASP A 128 -4.12 0.07 -8.14
CA ASP A 128 -4.62 1.21 -8.92
C ASP A 128 -3.83 2.49 -8.62
N GLU A 129 -3.53 2.77 -7.36
CA GLU A 129 -2.76 3.96 -6.96
C GLU A 129 -1.27 3.82 -7.32
N GLN A 130 -0.72 2.61 -7.23
CA GLN A 130 0.62 2.32 -7.71
C GLN A 130 0.74 2.50 -9.23
N ASP A 131 -0.23 2.01 -9.99
CA ASP A 131 -0.27 2.15 -11.44
C ASP A 131 -0.35 3.63 -11.87
N LYS A 132 -1.12 4.45 -11.17
CA LYS A 132 -1.17 5.90 -11.38
C LYS A 132 0.19 6.56 -11.09
N ALA A 133 0.85 6.14 -10.02
CA ALA A 133 2.18 6.65 -9.67
C ALA A 133 3.24 6.23 -10.71
N ILE A 134 3.22 4.95 -11.13
CA ILE A 134 4.12 4.41 -12.15
C ILE A 134 3.90 5.11 -13.50
N ALA A 135 2.66 5.28 -13.92
CA ALA A 135 2.31 5.92 -15.18
C ALA A 135 2.78 7.39 -15.26
N ALA A 136 2.79 8.10 -14.12
CA ALA A 136 3.15 9.51 -14.06
C ALA A 136 4.63 9.78 -13.76
N CYS A 137 5.31 8.85 -13.09
CA CYS A 137 6.65 9.10 -12.54
C CYS A 137 7.68 8.02 -12.91
N GLY A 138 7.24 6.90 -13.51
CA GLY A 138 8.08 5.73 -13.76
C GLY A 138 8.11 4.75 -12.59
N PRO A 139 8.63 3.53 -12.81
CA PRO A 139 8.60 2.43 -11.84
C PRO A 139 9.51 2.64 -10.62
N ASP A 140 10.38 3.64 -10.66
CA ASP A 140 11.27 4.02 -9.57
C ASP A 140 10.72 5.17 -8.70
N TYR A 141 9.43 5.45 -8.82
CA TYR A 141 8.80 6.52 -8.05
C TYR A 141 8.97 6.35 -6.54
N LYS A 142 8.94 7.47 -5.84
CA LYS A 142 9.01 7.53 -4.37
C LYS A 142 8.06 8.57 -3.85
N VAL A 143 7.41 8.27 -2.74
CA VAL A 143 6.64 9.23 -1.97
C VAL A 143 7.58 10.29 -1.40
N LYS A 144 7.30 11.57 -1.68
CA LYS A 144 8.10 12.72 -1.22
C LYS A 144 7.44 13.47 -0.09
N LYS A 145 6.13 13.60 -0.13
CA LYS A 145 5.37 14.36 0.86
C LYS A 145 3.95 13.83 0.94
N VAL A 146 3.45 13.76 2.15
CA VAL A 146 2.03 13.51 2.44
C VAL A 146 1.50 14.71 3.21
N THR A 147 0.29 15.13 2.89
CA THR A 147 -0.44 16.19 3.60
C THR A 147 -1.91 15.87 3.59
N SER A 148 -2.59 16.22 4.66
CA SER A 148 -4.03 16.02 4.79
C SER A 148 -4.73 17.25 5.33
N TYR A 149 -6.02 17.28 5.15
CA TYR A 149 -6.93 18.21 5.79
C TYR A 149 -8.31 17.55 5.95
N GLU A 150 -8.99 17.86 7.03
CA GLU A 150 -10.36 17.41 7.25
C GLU A 150 -11.29 18.05 6.21
N TYR A 151 -12.10 17.24 5.55
CA TYR A 151 -13.16 17.74 4.69
C TYR A 151 -14.23 18.39 5.59
N GLN A 152 -14.52 19.64 5.34
CA GLN A 152 -15.57 20.37 6.04
C GLN A 152 -16.59 20.78 4.98
N ASP A 153 -17.78 20.20 5.04
CA ASP A 153 -18.94 20.75 4.39
C ASP A 153 -19.75 21.48 5.47
N GLU A 154 -19.67 22.80 5.46
CA GLU A 154 -20.37 23.64 6.44
C GLU A 154 -21.89 23.62 6.25
N SER A 155 -22.38 23.01 5.15
CA SER A 155 -23.79 23.07 4.76
C SER A 155 -24.61 21.85 5.17
N ASP A 156 -23.99 20.70 5.39
CA ASP A 156 -24.72 19.45 5.63
C ASP A 156 -23.85 18.37 6.31
N ASP A 157 -24.19 18.03 7.56
CA ASP A 157 -23.56 16.92 8.31
C ASP A 157 -24.24 15.56 8.02
N SER A 158 -25.22 15.50 7.10
CA SER A 158 -25.98 14.28 6.81
C SER A 158 -25.11 13.14 6.27
N TRP A 159 -23.97 13.47 5.66
CA TRP A 159 -23.00 12.47 5.22
C TRP A 159 -22.45 11.64 6.41
N LYS A 160 -22.27 12.26 7.58
CA LYS A 160 -21.75 11.60 8.78
C LYS A 160 -22.75 10.57 9.28
N ASP A 161 -24.01 10.97 9.42
CA ASP A 161 -25.10 10.07 9.82
C ASP A 161 -25.25 8.90 8.81
N ASN A 162 -25.07 9.19 7.52
CA ASN A 162 -25.11 8.17 6.47
C ASN A 162 -23.94 7.19 6.58
N CYS A 163 -22.72 7.67 6.83
CA CYS A 163 -21.55 6.81 7.07
C CYS A 163 -21.75 5.91 8.30
N GLU A 164 -22.19 6.46 9.42
CA GLU A 164 -22.48 5.72 10.64
C GLU A 164 -23.56 4.65 10.40
N TRP A 165 -24.65 5.02 9.74
CA TRP A 165 -25.72 4.09 9.39
C TRP A 165 -25.23 2.95 8.49
N GLN A 166 -24.39 3.24 7.46
CA GLN A 166 -23.81 2.21 6.60
C GLN A 166 -22.90 1.27 7.39
N MET A 167 -22.05 1.79 8.30
CA MET A 167 -21.20 0.96 9.14
C MET A 167 -22.00 0.00 10.01
N ILE A 168 -23.08 0.47 10.63
CA ILE A 168 -23.95 -0.36 11.48
C ILE A 168 -24.69 -1.40 10.63
N ARG A 169 -25.31 -0.97 9.52
CA ARG A 169 -26.15 -1.83 8.69
C ARG A 169 -25.34 -2.87 7.91
N ASP A 170 -24.23 -2.46 7.29
CA ASP A 170 -23.53 -3.26 6.29
C ASP A 170 -22.33 -4.01 6.86
N TYR A 171 -21.76 -3.53 7.96
CA TYR A 171 -20.52 -4.07 8.53
C TYR A 171 -20.63 -4.45 10.02
N ASP A 172 -21.85 -4.52 10.54
CA ASP A 172 -22.18 -5.01 11.92
C ASP A 172 -21.44 -4.24 13.03
N TYR A 173 -21.30 -2.91 12.87
CA TYR A 173 -20.73 -2.09 13.94
C TYR A 173 -21.70 -1.93 15.09
N ASP A 174 -21.16 -1.98 16.30
CA ASP A 174 -21.90 -1.55 17.49
C ASP A 174 -21.95 -0.01 17.52
N GLU A 175 -23.17 0.56 17.49
CA GLU A 175 -23.40 2.00 17.53
C GLU A 175 -22.69 2.66 18.73
N ASP A 176 -22.70 1.99 19.89
CA ASP A 176 -22.06 2.48 21.10
C ASP A 176 -20.52 2.53 20.99
N ASP A 177 -19.90 1.79 20.09
CA ASP A 177 -18.46 1.80 19.88
C ASP A 177 -18.00 2.95 18.95
N ILE A 178 -18.86 3.44 18.07
CA ILE A 178 -18.56 4.58 17.17
C ILE A 178 -18.56 5.87 17.99
N LYS A 179 -17.42 6.58 18.01
CA LYS A 179 -17.26 7.81 18.77
C LYS A 179 -17.15 9.07 17.91
N ASP A 180 -16.73 8.90 16.68
CA ASP A 180 -16.62 9.99 15.71
C ASP A 180 -16.34 9.42 14.31
N VAL A 181 -16.77 10.14 13.26
CA VAL A 181 -16.47 9.86 11.87
C VAL A 181 -15.96 11.12 11.20
N LYS A 182 -14.92 11.01 10.39
CA LYS A 182 -14.32 12.14 9.67
C LYS A 182 -13.99 11.74 8.23
N LEU A 183 -14.17 12.68 7.33
CA LEU A 183 -13.65 12.60 5.97
C LEU A 183 -12.33 13.36 5.89
N ILE A 184 -11.27 12.68 5.49
CA ILE A 184 -9.94 13.25 5.41
C ILE A 184 -9.46 13.23 3.96
N ASN A 185 -9.29 14.42 3.37
CA ASN A 185 -8.62 14.56 2.09
C ASN A 185 -7.11 14.42 2.27
N VAL A 186 -6.52 13.48 1.56
CA VAL A 186 -5.07 13.22 1.59
C VAL A 186 -4.46 13.53 0.23
N ARG A 187 -3.29 14.13 0.24
CA ARG A 187 -2.47 14.42 -0.95
C ARG A 187 -1.10 13.81 -0.78
N VAL A 188 -0.72 12.95 -1.71
CA VAL A 188 0.59 12.30 -1.75
C VAL A 188 1.35 12.80 -2.97
N ARG A 189 2.45 13.51 -2.75
CA ARG A 189 3.36 13.89 -3.82
C ARG A 189 4.35 12.77 -4.07
N VAL A 190 4.40 12.30 -5.30
CA VAL A 190 5.32 11.29 -5.79
C VAL A 190 6.24 11.85 -6.86
N SER A 191 7.45 11.31 -7.00
CA SER A 191 8.36 11.62 -8.09
C SER A 191 9.29 10.45 -8.39
N GLY A 192 9.65 10.31 -9.65
CA GLY A 192 10.58 9.30 -10.16
C GLY A 192 11.36 9.81 -11.38
N SER A 193 11.95 8.90 -12.13
CA SER A 193 12.78 9.24 -13.31
C SER A 193 12.01 9.90 -14.45
N GLU A 194 10.70 9.62 -14.56
CA GLU A 194 9.87 10.10 -15.67
C GLU A 194 9.06 11.36 -15.33
N GLY A 195 9.02 11.76 -14.06
CA GLY A 195 8.31 12.96 -13.65
C GLY A 195 7.95 13.04 -12.18
N ALA A 196 6.97 13.92 -11.88
CA ALA A 196 6.39 14.07 -10.57
C ALA A 196 4.90 14.41 -10.67
N THR A 197 4.10 13.87 -9.74
CA THR A 197 2.67 14.16 -9.66
C THR A 197 2.20 14.23 -8.22
N THR A 198 0.94 14.61 -8.03
CA THR A 198 0.26 14.56 -6.74
C THR A 198 -0.99 13.70 -6.91
N LEU A 199 -1.03 12.61 -6.18
CA LEU A 199 -2.21 11.75 -6.04
C LEU A 199 -3.07 12.24 -4.88
N THR A 200 -4.37 12.05 -4.97
CA THR A 200 -5.33 12.52 -3.96
C THR A 200 -6.38 11.48 -3.70
N SER A 201 -6.73 11.29 -2.43
CA SER A 201 -7.84 10.44 -1.99
C SER A 201 -8.65 11.13 -0.90
N THR A 202 -9.86 10.67 -0.69
CA THR A 202 -10.69 11.02 0.48
C THR A 202 -10.88 9.75 1.29
N GLU A 203 -10.38 9.75 2.53
CA GLU A 203 -10.46 8.63 3.44
C GLU A 203 -11.58 8.83 4.46
N VAL A 204 -12.46 7.84 4.61
CA VAL A 204 -13.38 7.77 5.74
C VAL A 204 -12.62 7.25 6.95
N CYS A 205 -12.55 8.04 7.99
CA CYS A 205 -11.91 7.67 9.25
C CYS A 205 -12.96 7.53 10.34
N VAL A 206 -12.97 6.38 11.01
CA VAL A 206 -13.85 6.09 12.14
C VAL A 206 -13.06 6.02 13.44
N LYS A 207 -13.59 6.62 14.48
CA LYS A 207 -13.04 6.52 15.83
C LYS A 207 -13.82 5.48 16.64
N LEU A 208 -13.16 4.36 16.90
CA LEU A 208 -13.69 3.33 17.79
C LEU A 208 -13.03 3.43 19.15
N LYS A 209 -13.83 3.64 20.21
CA LYS A 209 -13.31 3.89 21.57
C LYS A 209 -12.35 5.10 21.58
N ASN A 210 -11.05 4.83 21.59
CA ASN A 210 -10.02 5.89 21.67
C ASN A 210 -9.03 5.87 20.51
N LYS A 211 -9.32 5.12 19.43
CA LYS A 211 -8.40 4.93 18.31
C LYS A 211 -9.10 5.19 16.99
N TRP A 212 -8.40 5.86 16.09
CA TRP A 212 -8.82 6.10 14.73
C TRP A 212 -8.39 4.95 13.81
N TYR A 213 -9.24 4.66 12.82
CA TYR A 213 -9.06 3.64 11.80
C TYR A 213 -9.57 4.17 10.45
N VAL A 214 -9.14 3.56 9.36
CA VAL A 214 -9.76 3.78 8.05
C VAL A 214 -10.91 2.80 7.86
N GLN A 215 -12.02 3.31 7.34
CA GLN A 215 -13.18 2.53 6.91
C GLN A 215 -13.27 2.54 5.39
N ARG A 216 -13.44 1.36 4.80
CA ARG A 216 -13.66 1.19 3.35
C ARG A 216 -15.10 0.78 3.06
N GLY A 217 -15.48 0.89 1.77
CA GLY A 217 -16.79 0.43 1.31
C GLY A 217 -17.97 1.29 1.78
N ILE A 218 -17.72 2.54 2.12
CA ILE A 218 -18.75 3.54 2.46
C ILE A 218 -18.97 4.46 1.26
N ASP A 219 -20.22 4.59 0.85
CA ASP A 219 -20.64 5.55 -0.18
C ASP A 219 -20.82 6.94 0.45
N ILE A 220 -20.05 7.91 -0.07
CA ILE A 220 -20.02 9.30 0.43
C ILE A 220 -20.79 10.20 -0.52
#